data_29edf9ed2d1aca1ff987d5a9fe2645c5
#
_entry.id   29edf9ed2d1aca1ff987d5a9fe2645c5
#
_cell.length_a   1.000
_cell.length_b   1.000
_cell.length_c   1.000
_cell.angle_alpha   90.00
_cell.angle_beta   90.00
_cell.angle_gamma   90.00
#
_symmetry.space_group_name_H-M   'P 1'
#
loop_
_entity.id
_entity.type
_entity.pdbx_description
1 polymer ?
#
loop_
_entity_poly.entity_id
_entity_poly.type
_entity_poly.pdbx_seq_one_letter_code
_entity_poly.pdbx_strand_id
1 'polypeptide(L)'
;MEYQELLRKYNILLEQVDQLTKENRRLKAKLGLQEPPTLRDTTQPIQMQIAVPDVESNNLKPYANITSASDSILKISLFMSLFKGRKDVYARRWENKKKGTSGYAPVCLNQWKPGVCRKPKIPCSKCNNKSYAVLDKNAIEDHLRGITVVGIYPMLPDETCCFLAMDFDAADWLKDVSALRDVCNEFEIPLAIERSRSGVGGHAWFFFEHQISAVLARKFGTALLTCTMDRRHEIKFKSYDRLFPSQDTMPRGGLGNLIALPLQKVAREKSNSEFIDDHFRSYSDQWRFLSSIQRISENRLEDLVSVLSQGNELGDLKIDEEEEKPWETQHPKKILEKDDFPDRLEIVKANMLFVPKAGISQRALNRLKRLASFKNPMFYRQQAMRLSTYGHSRVISCADETKEYLCLPR
;
A
#
# COMPACT_ATOMS: atom_id res chain seq x y z
N MET A 1 -15.10 6.07 -40.95
CA MET A 1 -15.96 7.11 -40.34
C MET A 1 -15.60 7.43 -38.91
N GLU A 2 -15.38 6.44 -38.04
CA GLU A 2 -15.06 6.68 -36.62
C GLU A 2 -13.78 7.49 -36.32
N TYR A 3 -12.68 7.24 -37.04
CA TYR A 3 -11.42 7.96 -36.81
C TYR A 3 -11.51 9.47 -37.11
N GLN A 4 -12.23 9.86 -38.12
CA GLN A 4 -12.41 11.27 -38.47
C GLN A 4 -13.34 12.00 -37.47
N GLU A 5 -14.31 11.29 -36.93
CA GLU A 5 -15.18 11.83 -35.89
C GLU A 5 -14.45 12.01 -34.57
N LEU A 6 -13.59 11.05 -34.20
CA LEU A 6 -12.71 11.14 -33.05
C LEU A 6 -11.71 12.30 -33.16
N LEU A 7 -11.11 12.46 -34.31
CA LEU A 7 -10.20 13.57 -34.61
C LEU A 7 -10.90 14.94 -34.51
N ARG A 8 -12.13 15.01 -34.96
CA ARG A 8 -12.95 16.23 -34.85
C ARG A 8 -13.27 16.55 -33.38
N LYS A 9 -13.65 15.56 -32.59
CA LYS A 9 -13.90 15.70 -31.15
C LYS A 9 -12.63 16.12 -30.42
N TYR A 10 -11.50 15.54 -30.76
CA TYR A 10 -10.19 15.89 -30.18
C TYR A 10 -9.82 17.37 -30.47
N ASN A 11 -9.98 17.84 -31.70
CA ASN A 11 -9.70 19.22 -32.04
C ASN A 11 -10.62 20.21 -31.32
N ILE A 12 -11.92 19.89 -31.18
CA ILE A 12 -12.86 20.70 -30.36
C ILE A 12 -12.42 20.78 -28.91
N LEU A 13 -11.98 19.67 -28.33
CA LEU A 13 -11.47 19.65 -26.96
C LEU A 13 -10.20 20.51 -26.79
N LEU A 14 -9.28 20.45 -27.76
CA LEU A 14 -8.08 21.29 -27.76
C LEU A 14 -8.41 22.79 -27.78
N GLU A 15 -9.38 23.20 -28.60
CA GLU A 15 -9.85 24.58 -28.64
C GLU A 15 -10.49 25.01 -27.30
N GLN A 16 -11.27 24.13 -26.67
CA GLN A 16 -11.86 24.39 -25.34
C GLN A 16 -10.80 24.55 -24.26
N VAL A 17 -9.77 23.70 -24.26
CA VAL A 17 -8.63 23.79 -23.32
C VAL A 17 -7.87 25.10 -23.50
N ASP A 18 -7.65 25.53 -24.74
CA ASP A 18 -6.97 26.80 -25.02
C ASP A 18 -7.80 28.00 -24.56
N GLN A 19 -9.11 28.00 -24.80
CA GLN A 19 -10.01 29.03 -24.32
C GLN A 19 -10.05 29.10 -22.78
N LEU A 20 -10.19 27.97 -22.11
CA LEU A 20 -10.18 27.92 -20.64
C LEU A 20 -8.85 28.38 -20.05
N THR A 21 -7.74 28.06 -20.70
CA THR A 21 -6.41 28.49 -20.29
C THR A 21 -6.25 30.01 -20.41
N LYS A 22 -6.73 30.60 -21.48
CA LYS A 22 -6.75 32.07 -21.70
C LYS A 22 -7.62 32.78 -20.66
N GLU A 23 -8.81 32.23 -20.38
CA GLU A 23 -9.70 32.79 -19.38
C GLU A 23 -9.13 32.69 -17.96
N ASN A 24 -8.50 31.57 -17.63
CA ASN A 24 -7.82 31.38 -16.35
C ASN A 24 -6.69 32.39 -16.14
N ARG A 25 -5.87 32.65 -17.18
CA ARG A 25 -4.85 33.71 -17.13
C ARG A 25 -5.46 35.07 -16.92
N ARG A 26 -6.57 35.40 -17.59
CA ARG A 26 -7.29 36.66 -17.45
C ARG A 26 -7.86 36.84 -16.04
N LEU A 27 -8.42 35.78 -15.47
CA LEU A 27 -8.95 35.79 -14.12
C LEU A 27 -7.84 35.90 -13.06
N LYS A 28 -6.73 35.22 -13.24
CA LYS A 28 -5.55 35.33 -12.38
C LYS A 28 -4.97 36.74 -12.38
N ALA A 29 -4.87 37.36 -13.55
CA ALA A 29 -4.41 38.76 -13.68
C ALA A 29 -5.35 39.73 -12.97
N LYS A 30 -6.68 39.52 -13.04
CA LYS A 30 -7.67 40.33 -12.32
C LYS A 30 -7.59 40.17 -10.80
N LEU A 31 -7.18 38.99 -10.33
CA LEU A 31 -7.04 38.67 -8.89
C LEU A 31 -5.65 39.03 -8.33
N GLY A 32 -4.74 39.59 -9.14
CA GLY A 32 -3.37 39.94 -8.72
C GLY A 32 -2.49 38.74 -8.38
N LEU A 33 -2.82 37.54 -8.84
CA LEU A 33 -2.06 36.31 -8.65
C LEU A 33 -0.93 36.25 -9.69
N GLN A 34 0.33 36.45 -9.26
CA GLN A 34 1.51 36.33 -10.12
C GLN A 34 1.77 34.86 -10.46
N GLU A 35 1.96 34.57 -11.76
CA GLU A 35 2.47 33.27 -12.18
C GLU A 35 3.99 33.18 -11.93
N PRO A 36 4.50 32.00 -11.53
CA PRO A 36 5.96 31.79 -11.51
C PRO A 36 6.51 31.95 -12.94
N PRO A 37 7.75 32.43 -13.12
CA PRO A 37 8.33 32.73 -14.42
C PRO A 37 8.38 31.46 -15.29
N THR A 38 7.62 31.46 -16.37
CA THR A 38 7.69 30.43 -17.41
C THR A 38 9.02 30.59 -18.15
N LEU A 39 9.77 29.51 -18.28
CA LEU A 39 10.92 29.41 -19.20
C LEU A 39 10.49 29.80 -20.61
N ARG A 40 11.13 30.83 -21.17
CA ARG A 40 10.84 31.33 -22.49
C ARG A 40 11.23 30.32 -23.56
N ASP A 41 10.26 29.98 -24.39
CA ASP A 41 10.49 29.38 -25.71
C ASP A 41 11.35 30.32 -26.57
N THR A 42 12.58 29.94 -26.80
CA THR A 42 13.41 30.51 -27.84
C THR A 42 13.58 29.49 -28.97
N THR A 43 12.64 29.50 -29.89
CA THR A 43 12.77 28.85 -31.19
C THR A 43 13.58 29.76 -32.12
N GLN A 44 14.87 29.51 -32.28
CA GLN A 44 15.64 29.80 -33.49
C GLN A 44 16.61 28.65 -33.78
N PRO A 45 16.68 28.14 -35.01
CA PRO A 45 17.54 27.02 -35.34
C PRO A 45 18.97 27.51 -35.55
N ILE A 46 19.87 27.22 -34.61
CA ILE A 46 21.32 27.35 -34.85
C ILE A 46 21.82 25.96 -35.22
N GLN A 47 22.17 25.75 -36.45
CA GLN A 47 22.97 24.61 -36.89
C GLN A 47 24.38 24.75 -36.30
N MET A 48 24.69 24.02 -35.28
CA MET A 48 26.06 23.77 -34.86
C MET A 48 26.27 22.27 -34.83
N GLN A 49 27.07 21.75 -35.73
CA GLN A 49 27.62 20.41 -35.69
C GLN A 49 28.58 20.36 -34.47
N ILE A 50 28.14 19.78 -33.39
CA ILE A 50 29.01 19.38 -32.29
C ILE A 50 28.97 17.86 -32.26
N ALA A 51 30.12 17.25 -32.50
CA ALA A 51 30.34 15.82 -32.25
C ALA A 51 30.00 15.55 -30.79
N VAL A 52 28.93 14.78 -30.57
CA VAL A 52 28.53 14.29 -29.24
C VAL A 52 29.39 13.07 -28.96
N PRO A 53 30.28 13.09 -27.98
CA PRO A 53 30.81 11.83 -27.48
C PRO A 53 29.63 11.06 -26.88
N ASP A 54 29.52 9.78 -27.17
CA ASP A 54 28.60 8.84 -26.54
C ASP A 54 28.81 8.88 -25.02
N VAL A 55 28.05 9.72 -24.36
CA VAL A 55 27.88 9.64 -22.90
C VAL A 55 26.75 8.65 -22.69
N GLU A 56 27.13 7.42 -22.39
CA GLU A 56 26.23 6.47 -21.76
C GLU A 56 25.45 7.21 -20.68
N SER A 57 24.12 7.22 -20.83
CA SER A 57 23.19 7.80 -19.86
C SER A 57 23.32 7.00 -18.56
N ASN A 58 24.26 7.38 -17.72
CA ASN A 58 24.34 6.96 -16.32
C ASN A 58 23.12 7.55 -15.62
N ASN A 59 22.01 6.83 -15.66
CA ASN A 59 20.90 6.95 -14.73
C ASN A 59 21.38 6.52 -13.34
N LEU A 60 22.30 7.28 -12.75
CA LEU A 60 22.71 7.14 -11.36
C LEU A 60 21.48 7.42 -10.52
N LYS A 61 20.91 6.34 -9.93
CA LYS A 61 19.87 6.46 -8.90
C LYS A 61 20.40 7.45 -7.85
N PRO A 62 19.69 8.53 -7.50
CA PRO A 62 20.23 9.62 -6.65
C PRO A 62 20.68 9.16 -5.26
N TYR A 63 20.41 7.92 -4.87
CA TYR A 63 20.76 7.31 -3.59
C TYR A 63 21.54 5.99 -3.74
N ALA A 64 22.22 5.77 -4.87
CA ALA A 64 23.05 4.59 -5.05
C ALA A 64 24.22 4.58 -4.04
N ASN A 65 24.51 3.40 -3.48
CA ASN A 65 25.64 3.16 -2.57
C ASN A 65 25.62 3.86 -1.20
N ILE A 66 24.46 4.19 -0.64
CA ILE A 66 24.38 4.64 0.75
C ILE A 66 24.54 3.44 1.68
N THR A 67 25.47 3.57 2.65
CA THR A 67 25.82 2.52 3.62
C THR A 67 25.69 3.03 5.06
N SER A 68 25.90 2.18 6.03
CA SER A 68 25.96 2.54 7.45
C SER A 68 27.04 3.60 7.74
N ALA A 69 28.12 3.64 6.96
CA ALA A 69 29.20 4.64 7.08
C ALA A 69 28.89 5.98 6.40
N SER A 70 27.83 6.06 5.57
CA SER A 70 27.44 7.30 4.87
C SER A 70 26.94 8.38 5.84
N ASP A 71 26.98 9.62 5.38
CA ASP A 71 26.50 10.78 6.16
C ASP A 71 25.02 10.62 6.59
N SER A 72 24.69 11.14 7.78
CA SER A 72 23.34 11.09 8.36
C SER A 72 22.30 11.76 7.48
N ILE A 73 22.67 12.87 6.82
CA ILE A 73 21.77 13.63 5.95
C ILE A 73 21.39 12.80 4.73
N LEU A 74 22.33 12.07 4.15
CA LEU A 74 22.08 11.19 3.01
C LEU A 74 21.20 10.02 3.42
N LYS A 75 21.45 9.41 4.58
CA LYS A 75 20.64 8.33 5.15
C LYS A 75 19.19 8.79 5.40
N ILE A 76 19.01 9.94 6.03
CA ILE A 76 17.67 10.50 6.28
C ILE A 76 16.97 10.84 4.95
N SER A 77 17.68 11.37 3.97
CA SER A 77 17.13 11.69 2.65
C SER A 77 16.68 10.44 1.89
N LEU A 78 17.49 9.37 1.89
CA LEU A 78 17.10 8.06 1.36
C LEU A 78 15.86 7.52 2.06
N PHE A 79 15.86 7.52 3.40
CA PHE A 79 14.75 7.02 4.20
C PHE A 79 13.45 7.77 3.87
N MET A 80 13.48 9.10 3.86
CA MET A 80 12.34 9.93 3.49
C MET A 80 11.92 9.77 2.01
N SER A 81 12.82 9.32 1.14
CA SER A 81 12.50 9.06 -0.26
C SER A 81 11.72 7.76 -0.46
N LEU A 82 11.90 6.78 0.42
CA LEU A 82 11.21 5.50 0.41
C LEU A 82 9.88 5.59 1.18
N PHE A 83 9.94 6.01 2.43
CA PHE A 83 8.79 6.05 3.34
C PHE A 83 8.03 7.38 3.21
N LYS A 84 7.54 7.67 2.00
CA LYS A 84 6.75 8.87 1.71
C LYS A 84 5.29 8.66 2.08
N GLY A 85 4.86 9.28 3.16
CA GLY A 85 3.46 9.44 3.51
C GLY A 85 3.06 10.91 3.57
N ARG A 86 1.97 11.22 4.28
CA ARG A 86 1.56 12.60 4.55
C ARG A 86 2.68 13.38 5.22
N LYS A 87 2.96 14.57 4.70
CA LYS A 87 3.96 15.48 5.29
C LYS A 87 3.37 16.42 6.31
N ASP A 88 2.09 16.75 6.17
CA ASP A 88 1.35 17.70 7.01
C ASP A 88 0.97 17.15 8.39
N VAL A 89 1.12 15.84 8.59
CA VAL A 89 0.83 15.18 9.86
C VAL A 89 1.59 13.86 9.99
N TYR A 90 2.04 13.55 11.19
CA TYR A 90 2.53 12.22 11.54
C TYR A 90 2.05 11.81 12.91
N ALA A 91 2.13 10.52 13.22
CA ALA A 91 1.76 10.01 14.54
C ALA A 91 3.00 9.70 15.37
N ARG A 92 2.88 9.82 16.67
CA ARG A 92 3.88 9.39 17.65
C ARG A 92 3.29 8.30 18.52
N ARG A 93 4.09 7.27 18.79
CA ARG A 93 3.73 6.22 19.74
C ARG A 93 3.75 6.77 21.17
N TRP A 94 2.74 6.42 21.93
CA TRP A 94 2.64 6.70 23.35
C TRP A 94 2.49 5.40 24.15
N GLU A 95 2.96 5.40 25.38
CA GLU A 95 2.84 4.29 26.31
C GLU A 95 2.33 4.78 27.65
N ASN A 96 1.38 4.06 28.22
CA ASN A 96 0.96 4.24 29.60
C ASN A 96 1.43 3.03 30.41
N LYS A 97 2.60 3.16 31.05
CA LYS A 97 3.20 2.07 31.83
C LYS A 97 2.31 1.61 32.98
N LYS A 98 1.51 2.51 33.59
CA LYS A 98 0.61 2.17 34.70
C LYS A 98 -0.54 1.27 34.27
N LYS A 99 -1.06 1.47 33.05
CA LYS A 99 -2.19 0.69 32.50
C LYS A 99 -1.76 -0.41 31.54
N GLY A 100 -0.49 -0.54 31.22
CA GLY A 100 0.02 -1.47 30.21
C GLY A 100 -0.50 -1.21 28.79
N THR A 101 -0.99 -0.02 28.51
CA THR A 101 -1.58 0.33 27.21
C THR A 101 -0.64 1.20 26.39
N SER A 102 -0.67 1.02 25.08
CA SER A 102 0.09 1.82 24.14
C SER A 102 -0.70 2.04 22.86
N GLY A 103 -0.29 3.03 22.07
CA GLY A 103 -0.93 3.31 20.79
C GLY A 103 -0.22 4.45 20.05
N TYR A 104 -0.80 4.88 18.96
CA TYR A 104 -0.31 6.01 18.18
C TYR A 104 -1.32 7.14 18.23
N ALA A 105 -0.83 8.36 18.25
CA ALA A 105 -1.67 9.56 18.17
C ALA A 105 -1.01 10.59 17.26
N PRO A 106 -1.80 11.34 16.44
CA PRO A 106 -1.28 12.45 15.67
C PRO A 106 -0.58 13.46 16.56
N VAL A 107 0.58 13.93 16.14
CA VAL A 107 1.33 14.97 16.88
C VAL A 107 0.64 16.31 16.68
N CYS A 108 0.21 16.91 17.77
CA CYS A 108 -0.48 18.20 17.76
C CYS A 108 0.35 19.24 18.50
N LEU A 109 0.68 20.34 17.83
CA LEU A 109 1.45 21.46 18.37
C LEU A 109 0.73 22.19 19.52
N ASN A 110 -0.60 22.06 19.59
CA ASN A 110 -1.41 22.63 20.65
C ASN A 110 -1.69 21.66 21.82
N GLN A 111 -1.10 20.44 21.78
CA GLN A 111 -1.35 19.46 22.83
C GLN A 111 -0.92 19.97 24.21
N TRP A 112 -1.83 19.92 25.16
CA TRP A 112 -1.68 20.37 26.54
C TRP A 112 -1.43 21.87 26.72
N LYS A 113 -1.55 22.71 25.68
CA LYS A 113 -1.49 24.17 25.84
C LYS A 113 -2.69 24.68 26.65
N PRO A 114 -2.46 25.39 27.76
CA PRO A 114 -3.52 25.99 28.54
C PRO A 114 -4.42 26.93 27.71
N GLY A 115 -5.72 26.88 27.94
CA GLY A 115 -6.70 27.69 27.19
C GLY A 115 -7.03 27.21 25.76
N VAL A 116 -6.16 26.41 25.15
CA VAL A 116 -6.29 25.93 23.79
C VAL A 116 -6.68 24.45 23.74
N CYS A 117 -5.92 23.58 24.41
CA CYS A 117 -6.16 22.15 24.46
C CYS A 117 -7.13 21.81 25.60
N ARG A 118 -8.26 21.19 25.26
CA ARG A 118 -9.29 20.81 26.21
C ARG A 118 -9.28 19.31 26.59
N LYS A 119 -8.15 18.61 26.36
CA LYS A 119 -7.97 17.24 26.86
C LYS A 119 -8.00 17.21 28.40
N PRO A 120 -8.54 16.16 29.01
CA PRO A 120 -9.23 15.01 28.43
C PRO A 120 -10.72 15.24 28.13
N LYS A 121 -11.29 16.43 28.45
CA LYS A 121 -12.72 16.73 28.34
C LYS A 121 -13.22 16.62 26.89
N ILE A 122 -12.41 17.06 25.89
CA ILE A 122 -12.73 16.97 24.47
C ILE A 122 -11.72 16.06 23.80
N PRO A 123 -12.16 14.95 23.14
CA PRO A 123 -11.29 14.07 22.39
C PRO A 123 -10.73 14.80 21.16
N CYS A 124 -9.51 14.44 20.72
CA CYS A 124 -8.85 15.07 19.58
C CYS A 124 -9.65 14.96 18.27
N SER A 125 -10.45 13.91 18.08
CA SER A 125 -11.32 13.75 16.90
C SER A 125 -12.33 14.90 16.78
N LYS A 126 -12.85 15.42 17.89
CA LYS A 126 -13.83 16.51 17.95
C LYS A 126 -13.22 17.89 18.26
N CYS A 127 -11.89 18.00 18.32
CA CYS A 127 -11.22 19.25 18.65
C CYS A 127 -11.10 20.17 17.44
N ASN A 128 -11.52 21.43 17.55
CA ASN A 128 -11.41 22.43 16.48
C ASN A 128 -10.04 23.14 16.49
N ASN A 129 -9.27 23.03 17.59
CA ASN A 129 -7.98 23.68 17.75
C ASN A 129 -6.81 22.77 17.39
N LYS A 130 -7.04 21.77 16.50
CA LYS A 130 -5.98 20.90 16.01
C LYS A 130 -4.96 21.69 15.19
N SER A 131 -3.68 21.53 15.51
CA SER A 131 -2.57 22.01 14.71
C SER A 131 -1.54 20.89 14.63
N TYR A 132 -1.54 20.19 13.50
CA TYR A 132 -0.66 19.03 13.36
C TYR A 132 0.78 19.45 13.08
N ALA A 133 1.72 18.67 13.59
CA ALA A 133 3.13 18.86 13.31
C ALA A 133 3.49 18.25 11.95
N VAL A 134 4.31 18.96 11.20
CA VAL A 134 4.86 18.49 9.92
C VAL A 134 5.86 17.37 10.17
N LEU A 135 5.86 16.35 9.31
CA LEU A 135 6.88 15.30 9.29
C LEU A 135 8.15 15.84 8.62
N ASP A 136 9.09 16.31 9.42
CA ASP A 136 10.35 16.89 8.99
C ASP A 136 11.54 15.92 9.22
N LYS A 137 12.73 16.37 8.82
CA LYS A 137 13.97 15.61 9.01
C LYS A 137 14.27 15.34 10.48
N ASN A 138 13.92 16.27 11.38
CA ASN A 138 14.18 16.14 12.81
C ASN A 138 13.31 15.02 13.41
N ALA A 139 12.03 14.95 13.03
CA ALA A 139 11.14 13.88 13.47
C ALA A 139 11.64 12.49 13.03
N ILE A 140 12.20 12.39 11.81
CA ILE A 140 12.82 11.15 11.31
C ILE A 140 14.13 10.86 12.06
N GLU A 141 14.96 11.85 12.30
CA GLU A 141 16.19 11.68 13.07
C GLU A 141 15.89 11.21 14.50
N ASP A 142 14.94 11.82 15.19
CA ASP A 142 14.48 11.40 16.52
C ASP A 142 14.00 9.95 16.52
N HIS A 143 13.31 9.52 15.46
CA HIS A 143 12.90 8.13 15.31
C HIS A 143 14.10 7.19 15.14
N LEU A 144 14.98 7.49 14.21
CA LEU A 144 16.17 6.67 13.92
C LEU A 144 17.14 6.61 15.11
N ARG A 145 17.22 7.67 15.90
CA ARG A 145 18.03 7.73 17.15
C ARG A 145 17.35 7.06 18.34
N GLY A 146 16.09 6.66 18.22
CA GLY A 146 15.35 5.97 19.29
C GLY A 146 14.67 6.88 20.31
N ILE A 147 14.68 8.20 20.12
CA ILE A 147 14.03 9.19 21.00
C ILE A 147 12.51 9.02 20.95
N THR A 148 11.97 8.80 19.73
CA THR A 148 10.54 8.61 19.50
C THR A 148 10.28 7.40 18.59
N VAL A 149 9.02 6.95 18.53
CA VAL A 149 8.55 6.03 17.49
C VAL A 149 7.55 6.78 16.63
N VAL A 150 7.89 6.98 15.37
CA VAL A 150 7.05 7.68 14.39
C VAL A 150 6.19 6.68 13.64
N GLY A 151 4.93 7.02 13.44
CA GLY A 151 4.02 6.38 12.50
C GLY A 151 3.64 7.36 11.40
N ILE A 152 3.56 6.87 10.17
CA ILE A 152 3.17 7.67 9.01
C ILE A 152 1.82 7.25 8.46
N TYR A 153 1.14 8.17 7.81
CA TYR A 153 -0.11 7.95 7.08
C TYR A 153 0.22 7.80 5.59
N PRO A 154 0.15 6.58 5.03
CA PRO A 154 0.57 6.35 3.63
C PRO A 154 -0.33 7.02 2.60
N MET A 155 -1.65 7.11 2.86
CA MET A 155 -2.58 7.75 1.94
C MET A 155 -2.44 9.27 2.00
N LEU A 156 -2.18 9.89 0.85
CA LEU A 156 -2.08 11.33 0.68
C LEU A 156 -3.48 11.97 0.53
N PRO A 157 -3.62 13.31 0.69
CA PRO A 157 -4.93 13.97 0.59
C PRO A 157 -5.63 13.81 -0.76
N ASP A 158 -4.88 13.58 -1.83
CA ASP A 158 -5.35 13.31 -3.19
C ASP A 158 -5.68 11.83 -3.47
N GLU A 159 -5.71 11.01 -2.40
CA GLU A 159 -5.99 9.57 -2.46
C GLU A 159 -4.92 8.75 -3.23
N THR A 160 -3.69 9.27 -3.29
CA THR A 160 -2.51 8.56 -3.80
C THR A 160 -1.64 8.02 -2.68
N CYS A 161 -0.66 7.18 -3.03
CA CYS A 161 0.37 6.69 -2.11
C CYS A 161 1.69 6.44 -2.85
N CYS A 162 2.81 6.42 -2.12
CA CYS A 162 4.15 6.17 -2.67
C CYS A 162 4.66 4.76 -2.38
N PHE A 163 3.96 4.01 -1.56
CA PHE A 163 4.26 2.62 -1.23
C PHE A 163 2.99 1.89 -0.80
N LEU A 164 3.04 0.58 -0.86
CA LEU A 164 2.10 -0.32 -0.18
C LEU A 164 2.87 -1.10 0.88
N ALA A 165 2.28 -1.24 2.07
CA ALA A 165 2.78 -2.16 3.07
C ALA A 165 1.70 -3.18 3.46
N MET A 166 2.13 -4.38 3.83
CA MET A 166 1.28 -5.45 4.35
C MET A 166 1.79 -5.85 5.74
N ASP A 167 0.89 -6.01 6.70
CA ASP A 167 1.22 -6.40 8.06
C ASP A 167 0.85 -7.87 8.32
N PHE A 168 1.86 -8.65 8.73
CA PHE A 168 1.76 -10.06 9.09
C PHE A 168 2.10 -10.20 10.58
N ASP A 169 1.10 -10.39 11.44
CA ASP A 169 1.27 -10.48 12.91
C ASP A 169 0.66 -11.75 13.54
N ALA A 170 0.41 -12.79 12.73
CA ALA A 170 0.01 -14.11 13.22
C ALA A 170 1.22 -14.92 13.75
N ALA A 171 0.97 -15.96 14.53
CA ALA A 171 2.02 -16.82 15.07
C ALA A 171 2.93 -17.43 13.98
N ASP A 172 2.36 -17.73 12.82
CA ASP A 172 3.05 -18.31 11.65
C ASP A 172 3.49 -17.28 10.61
N TRP A 173 3.65 -16.00 10.97
CA TRP A 173 3.97 -14.93 10.03
C TRP A 173 5.19 -15.22 9.14
N LEU A 174 6.18 -15.95 9.64
CA LEU A 174 7.35 -16.34 8.86
C LEU A 174 6.97 -17.23 7.66
N LYS A 175 6.05 -18.17 7.85
CA LYS A 175 5.55 -19.04 6.79
C LYS A 175 4.70 -18.25 5.78
N ASP A 176 3.90 -17.31 6.28
CA ASP A 176 3.07 -16.45 5.45
C ASP A 176 3.93 -15.54 4.56
N VAL A 177 4.99 -14.97 5.13
CA VAL A 177 5.96 -14.15 4.41
C VAL A 177 6.80 -14.99 3.43
N SER A 178 7.16 -16.25 3.76
CA SER A 178 7.82 -17.15 2.80
C SER A 178 6.95 -17.39 1.58
N ALA A 179 5.66 -17.70 1.79
CA ALA A 179 4.73 -17.92 0.68
C ALA A 179 4.55 -16.65 -0.18
N LEU A 180 4.52 -15.47 0.45
CA LEU A 180 4.50 -14.18 -0.25
C LEU A 180 5.77 -13.98 -1.08
N ARG A 181 6.94 -14.27 -0.50
CA ARG A 181 8.24 -14.15 -1.17
C ARG A 181 8.34 -15.07 -2.39
N ASP A 182 7.85 -16.30 -2.28
CA ASP A 182 7.82 -17.25 -3.40
C ASP A 182 7.00 -16.69 -4.58
N VAL A 183 5.83 -16.11 -4.30
CA VAL A 183 5.03 -15.44 -5.34
C VAL A 183 5.76 -14.22 -5.91
N CYS A 184 6.36 -13.39 -5.05
CA CYS A 184 7.11 -12.22 -5.50
C CYS A 184 8.30 -12.61 -6.39
N ASN A 185 9.01 -13.68 -6.06
CA ASN A 185 10.13 -14.18 -6.87
C ASN A 185 9.65 -14.72 -8.23
N GLU A 186 8.53 -15.45 -8.27
CA GLU A 186 7.96 -15.96 -9.53
C GLU A 186 7.58 -14.84 -10.51
N PHE A 187 7.04 -13.74 -10.00
CA PHE A 187 6.58 -12.61 -10.82
C PHE A 187 7.58 -11.45 -10.86
N GLU A 188 8.81 -11.65 -10.36
CA GLU A 188 9.87 -10.62 -10.30
C GLU A 188 9.39 -9.31 -9.65
N ILE A 189 8.68 -9.43 -8.53
CA ILE A 189 8.15 -8.30 -7.77
C ILE A 189 9.17 -7.89 -6.70
N PRO A 190 9.69 -6.64 -6.73
CA PRO A 190 10.59 -6.16 -5.69
C PRO A 190 9.90 -6.14 -4.32
N LEU A 191 10.44 -6.88 -3.37
CA LEU A 191 9.89 -7.06 -2.04
C LEU A 191 10.94 -6.74 -0.97
N ALA A 192 10.57 -5.91 0.01
CA ALA A 192 11.38 -5.68 1.20
C ALA A 192 10.61 -6.16 2.44
N ILE A 193 11.20 -7.08 3.20
CA ILE A 193 10.60 -7.60 4.44
C ILE A 193 11.28 -6.99 5.65
N GLU A 194 10.50 -6.42 6.55
CA GLU A 194 10.90 -5.92 7.84
C GLU A 194 10.37 -6.81 8.95
N ARG A 195 11.21 -7.21 9.91
CA ARG A 195 10.71 -7.75 11.18
C ARG A 195 10.09 -6.62 11.97
N SER A 196 8.85 -6.79 12.41
CA SER A 196 8.11 -5.74 13.12
C SER A 196 8.83 -5.27 14.39
N ARG A 197 8.49 -4.10 14.88
CA ARG A 197 9.06 -3.52 16.11
C ARG A 197 8.89 -4.43 17.34
N SER A 198 7.83 -5.22 17.40
CA SER A 198 7.59 -6.17 18.50
C SER A 198 8.42 -7.46 18.37
N GLY A 199 8.87 -7.79 17.16
CA GLY A 199 9.57 -9.04 16.83
C GLY A 199 8.65 -10.22 16.56
N VAL A 200 7.34 -10.10 16.82
CA VAL A 200 6.36 -11.19 16.67
C VAL A 200 5.53 -11.08 15.39
N GLY A 201 6.00 -10.34 14.41
CA GLY A 201 5.37 -10.15 13.11
C GLY A 201 6.34 -9.53 12.11
N GLY A 202 5.88 -9.25 10.93
CA GLY A 202 6.65 -8.60 9.87
C GLY A 202 5.81 -7.72 8.98
N HIS A 203 6.47 -6.78 8.33
CA HIS A 203 5.87 -5.95 7.30
C HIS A 203 6.51 -6.24 5.95
N ALA A 204 5.69 -6.43 4.92
CA ALA A 204 6.13 -6.50 3.53
C ALA A 204 5.91 -5.13 2.89
N TRP A 205 6.97 -4.57 2.29
CA TRP A 205 6.97 -3.22 1.72
C TRP A 205 7.20 -3.30 0.22
N PHE A 206 6.38 -2.53 -0.53
CA PHE A 206 6.45 -2.36 -1.98
C PHE A 206 6.52 -0.86 -2.27
N PHE A 207 7.60 -0.40 -2.90
CA PHE A 207 7.83 1.02 -3.15
C PHE A 207 7.55 1.36 -4.62
N PHE A 208 6.94 2.50 -4.87
CA PHE A 208 6.58 2.95 -6.21
C PHE A 208 7.52 4.04 -6.71
N GLU A 209 7.72 4.11 -8.03
CA GLU A 209 8.56 5.14 -8.64
C GLU A 209 7.96 6.54 -8.44
N HIS A 210 6.65 6.63 -8.65
CA HIS A 210 5.84 7.83 -8.50
C HIS A 210 4.68 7.58 -7.55
N GLN A 211 3.91 8.64 -7.27
CA GLN A 211 2.65 8.52 -6.57
C GLN A 211 1.63 7.81 -7.48
N ILE A 212 0.98 6.80 -6.97
CA ILE A 212 -0.08 6.04 -7.65
C ILE A 212 -1.39 6.11 -6.86
N SER A 213 -2.51 5.84 -7.51
CA SER A 213 -3.79 5.81 -6.80
C SER A 213 -3.81 4.72 -5.71
N ALA A 214 -4.40 5.02 -4.56
CA ALA A 214 -4.56 4.04 -3.50
C ALA A 214 -5.40 2.84 -3.96
N VAL A 215 -6.32 3.05 -4.90
CA VAL A 215 -7.11 1.98 -5.55
C VAL A 215 -6.20 0.97 -6.24
N LEU A 216 -5.27 1.43 -7.10
CA LEU A 216 -4.35 0.56 -7.84
C LEU A 216 -3.40 -0.17 -6.88
N ALA A 217 -2.80 0.54 -5.93
CA ALA A 217 -1.93 -0.07 -4.93
C ALA A 217 -2.64 -1.20 -4.16
N ARG A 218 -3.90 -0.99 -3.81
CA ARG A 218 -4.70 -1.96 -3.08
C ARG A 218 -5.19 -3.11 -3.94
N LYS A 219 -5.54 -2.86 -5.21
CA LYS A 219 -5.82 -3.93 -6.19
C LYS A 219 -4.61 -4.86 -6.29
N PHE A 220 -3.42 -4.29 -6.49
CA PHE A 220 -2.16 -5.05 -6.50
C PHE A 220 -1.98 -5.87 -5.21
N GLY A 221 -2.07 -5.23 -4.04
CA GLY A 221 -1.90 -5.92 -2.76
C GLY A 221 -2.91 -7.05 -2.53
N THR A 222 -4.17 -6.83 -2.93
CA THR A 222 -5.23 -7.84 -2.82
C THR A 222 -5.00 -9.02 -3.77
N ALA A 223 -4.61 -8.74 -5.02
CA ALA A 223 -4.30 -9.79 -6.01
C ALA A 223 -3.09 -10.62 -5.55
N LEU A 224 -2.04 -9.96 -5.06
CA LEU A 224 -0.85 -10.63 -4.55
C LEU A 224 -1.15 -11.50 -3.33
N LEU A 225 -1.91 -11.02 -2.35
CA LEU A 225 -2.36 -11.82 -1.21
C LEU A 225 -3.19 -13.02 -1.65
N THR A 226 -4.06 -12.85 -2.65
CA THR A 226 -4.86 -13.93 -3.21
C THR A 226 -3.98 -15.04 -3.80
N CYS A 227 -2.99 -14.69 -4.61
CA CYS A 227 -2.00 -15.64 -5.13
C CYS A 227 -1.20 -16.32 -4.01
N THR A 228 -0.85 -15.57 -2.97
CA THR A 228 -0.15 -16.12 -1.81
C THR A 228 -1.02 -17.14 -1.05
N MET A 229 -2.32 -16.88 -0.94
CA MET A 229 -3.27 -17.82 -0.31
C MET A 229 -3.43 -19.11 -1.12
N ASP A 230 -3.21 -19.11 -2.42
CA ASP A 230 -3.18 -20.33 -3.24
C ASP A 230 -1.98 -21.24 -2.91
N ARG A 231 -0.91 -20.68 -2.31
CA ARG A 231 0.26 -21.44 -1.82
C ARG A 231 0.15 -21.80 -0.34
N ARG A 232 -0.57 -20.97 0.42
CA ARG A 232 -0.78 -21.14 1.86
C ARG A 232 -2.18 -20.70 2.25
N HIS A 233 -3.11 -21.67 2.25
CA HIS A 233 -4.53 -21.42 2.53
C HIS A 233 -4.81 -20.95 3.97
N GLU A 234 -3.88 -21.14 4.92
CA GLU A 234 -4.04 -20.71 6.31
C GLU A 234 -3.99 -19.19 6.48
N ILE A 235 -3.48 -18.46 5.49
CA ILE A 235 -3.58 -17.00 5.48
C ILE A 235 -5.06 -16.61 5.46
N LYS A 236 -5.46 -15.80 6.44
CA LYS A 236 -6.87 -15.43 6.65
C LYS A 236 -7.25 -14.23 5.80
N PHE A 237 -8.50 -14.15 5.37
CA PHE A 237 -9.04 -12.98 4.67
C PHE A 237 -8.88 -11.66 5.43
N LYS A 238 -8.71 -11.70 6.75
CA LYS A 238 -8.38 -10.53 7.57
C LYS A 238 -7.08 -9.84 7.14
N SER A 239 -6.18 -10.54 6.45
CA SER A 239 -4.96 -9.95 5.90
C SER A 239 -5.26 -8.89 4.83
N TYR A 240 -6.41 -8.92 4.16
CA TYR A 240 -6.84 -7.86 3.25
C TYR A 240 -7.11 -6.52 3.97
N ASP A 241 -7.41 -6.54 5.26
CA ASP A 241 -7.64 -5.34 6.08
C ASP A 241 -6.34 -4.76 6.63
N ARG A 242 -5.22 -5.48 6.46
CA ARG A 242 -3.89 -5.10 6.94
C ARG A 242 -2.98 -4.55 5.86
N LEU A 243 -3.59 -3.94 4.85
CA LEU A 243 -2.90 -3.16 3.83
C LEU A 243 -2.76 -1.70 4.27
N PHE A 244 -1.66 -1.07 3.90
CA PHE A 244 -1.38 0.34 4.15
C PHE A 244 -0.98 1.03 2.83
N PRO A 245 -1.90 1.78 2.19
CA PRO A 245 -3.22 2.20 2.68
C PRO A 245 -4.25 1.07 2.73
N SER A 246 -5.20 1.15 3.69
CA SER A 246 -6.28 0.16 3.87
C SER A 246 -7.56 0.50 3.11
N GLN A 247 -7.67 1.70 2.59
CA GLN A 247 -8.88 2.25 1.95
C GLN A 247 -8.54 2.78 0.55
N ASP A 248 -9.53 2.82 -0.32
CA ASP A 248 -9.41 3.39 -1.66
C ASP A 248 -9.57 4.92 -1.64
N THR A 249 -10.35 5.42 -0.68
CA THR A 249 -10.67 6.85 -0.54
C THR A 249 -10.39 7.34 0.88
N MET A 250 -10.08 8.64 1.00
CA MET A 250 -9.86 9.29 2.29
C MET A 250 -11.19 9.56 2.99
N PRO A 251 -11.39 9.08 4.23
CA PRO A 251 -12.55 9.46 5.03
C PRO A 251 -12.59 10.97 5.28
N ARG A 252 -13.77 11.56 5.27
CA ARG A 252 -13.94 13.00 5.51
C ARG A 252 -13.38 13.39 6.88
N GLY A 253 -12.44 14.32 6.89
CA GLY A 253 -11.74 14.77 8.09
C GLY A 253 -10.84 13.71 8.74
N GLY A 254 -10.67 12.57 8.09
CA GLY A 254 -9.79 11.49 8.53
C GLY A 254 -8.35 11.66 8.07
N LEU A 255 -7.47 10.83 8.62
CA LEU A 255 -6.05 10.79 8.27
C LEU A 255 -5.67 9.49 7.52
N GLY A 256 -6.62 8.56 7.38
CA GLY A 256 -6.34 7.20 6.92
C GLY A 256 -5.75 6.33 8.04
N ASN A 257 -5.37 5.10 7.70
CA ASN A 257 -4.62 4.24 8.60
C ASN A 257 -3.14 4.65 8.64
N LEU A 258 -2.44 4.24 9.69
CA LEU A 258 -1.03 4.55 9.86
C LEU A 258 -0.21 3.27 10.03
N ILE A 259 1.06 3.33 9.65
CA ILE A 259 2.05 2.28 9.89
C ILE A 259 3.27 2.88 10.60
N ALA A 260 3.86 2.12 11.52
CA ALA A 260 5.11 2.52 12.18
C ALA A 260 6.27 2.51 11.17
N LEU A 261 7.15 3.48 11.27
CA LEU A 261 8.38 3.50 10.47
C LEU A 261 9.37 2.43 10.96
N PRO A 262 10.14 1.80 10.06
CA PRO A 262 11.19 0.85 10.41
C PRO A 262 12.46 1.54 10.93
N LEU A 263 13.43 0.74 11.36
CA LEU A 263 14.78 1.14 11.78
C LEU A 263 14.86 2.00 13.04
N GLN A 264 13.85 1.97 13.91
CA GLN A 264 13.91 2.65 15.21
C GLN A 264 14.98 2.03 16.12
N LYS A 265 15.94 2.84 16.63
CA LYS A 265 17.14 2.35 17.31
C LYS A 265 16.88 1.38 18.45
N VAL A 266 15.98 1.71 19.38
CA VAL A 266 15.69 0.87 20.55
C VAL A 266 15.13 -0.51 20.17
N ALA A 267 14.38 -0.58 19.07
CA ALA A 267 13.89 -1.85 18.55
C ALA A 267 15.02 -2.63 17.86
N ARG A 268 15.92 -1.96 17.14
CA ARG A 268 17.09 -2.55 16.48
C ARG A 268 18.07 -3.17 17.47
N GLU A 269 18.20 -2.63 18.66
CA GLU A 269 19.04 -3.23 19.73
C GLU A 269 18.56 -4.63 20.13
N LYS A 270 17.33 -5.00 19.72
CA LYS A 270 16.73 -6.33 19.89
C LYS A 270 16.59 -7.08 18.56
N SER A 271 17.29 -6.66 17.51
CA SER A 271 17.16 -7.15 16.13
C SER A 271 15.73 -7.09 15.58
N ASN A 272 14.92 -6.13 16.05
CA ASN A 272 13.57 -5.84 15.58
C ASN A 272 13.54 -4.53 14.79
N SER A 273 12.48 -4.28 14.04
CA SER A 273 12.36 -3.10 13.16
C SER A 273 13.49 -3.01 12.14
N GLU A 274 13.96 -4.16 11.67
CA GLU A 274 15.04 -4.32 10.70
C GLU A 274 14.60 -5.13 9.48
N PHE A 275 15.15 -4.78 8.33
CA PHE A 275 14.96 -5.56 7.11
C PHE A 275 15.75 -6.86 7.17
N ILE A 276 15.13 -7.93 6.69
CA ILE A 276 15.60 -9.30 6.82
C ILE A 276 15.70 -10.01 5.46
N ASP A 277 16.71 -10.87 5.35
CA ASP A 277 16.99 -11.70 4.18
C ASP A 277 16.04 -12.90 4.04
N ASP A 278 16.29 -13.75 3.05
CA ASP A 278 15.50 -14.97 2.77
C ASP A 278 15.62 -16.02 3.89
N HIS A 279 16.64 -15.93 4.72
CA HIS A 279 16.83 -16.76 5.90
C HIS A 279 16.33 -16.09 7.18
N PHE A 280 15.53 -15.02 7.06
CA PHE A 280 15.01 -14.22 8.17
C PHE A 280 16.08 -13.61 9.08
N ARG A 281 17.30 -13.40 8.58
CA ARG A 281 18.38 -12.71 9.29
C ARG A 281 18.40 -11.25 8.90
N SER A 282 18.68 -10.39 9.86
CA SER A 282 18.83 -8.95 9.58
C SER A 282 20.01 -8.72 8.62
N TYR A 283 19.82 -7.88 7.60
CA TYR A 283 20.91 -7.42 6.75
C TYR A 283 21.99 -6.74 7.61
N SER A 284 23.25 -7.06 7.38
CA SER A 284 24.39 -6.49 8.12
C SER A 284 24.50 -4.98 7.95
N ASP A 285 24.12 -4.45 6.77
CA ASP A 285 24.03 -3.03 6.47
C ASP A 285 22.63 -2.71 5.94
N GLN A 286 21.78 -2.22 6.81
CA GLN A 286 20.39 -1.83 6.52
C GLN A 286 20.31 -0.69 5.50
N TRP A 287 21.30 0.22 5.50
CA TRP A 287 21.32 1.36 4.58
C TRP A 287 21.70 0.95 3.17
N ARG A 288 22.69 0.02 3.05
CA ARG A 288 23.03 -0.59 1.77
C ARG A 288 21.82 -1.31 1.18
N PHE A 289 21.09 -2.08 2.00
CA PHE A 289 19.87 -2.73 1.55
C PHE A 289 18.84 -1.70 1.08
N LEU A 290 18.52 -0.67 1.88
CA LEU A 290 17.56 0.38 1.48
C LEU A 290 17.97 1.09 0.19
N SER A 291 19.28 1.32 -0.02
CA SER A 291 19.77 1.98 -1.25
C SER A 291 19.65 1.10 -2.49
N SER A 292 19.56 -0.22 -2.33
CA SER A 292 19.41 -1.19 -3.43
C SER A 292 17.95 -1.46 -3.80
N ILE A 293 16.98 -0.98 -3.01
CA ILE A 293 15.55 -1.23 -3.25
C ILE A 293 15.14 -0.73 -4.63
N GLN A 294 14.54 -1.61 -5.40
CA GLN A 294 13.90 -1.28 -6.67
C GLN A 294 12.47 -0.77 -6.42
N ARG A 295 12.03 0.15 -7.26
CA ARG A 295 10.68 0.70 -7.22
C ARG A 295 9.88 0.18 -8.39
N ILE A 296 8.58 0.03 -8.20
CA ILE A 296 7.67 -0.50 -9.21
C ILE A 296 7.02 0.68 -9.93
N SER A 297 7.07 0.66 -11.27
CA SER A 297 6.37 1.64 -12.09
C SER A 297 4.86 1.40 -12.11
N GLU A 298 4.06 2.42 -12.43
CA GLU A 298 2.60 2.30 -12.51
C GLU A 298 2.17 1.28 -13.57
N ASN A 299 2.76 1.32 -14.77
CA ASN A 299 2.47 0.35 -15.83
C ASN A 299 2.77 -1.09 -15.38
N ARG A 300 3.90 -1.29 -14.68
CA ARG A 300 4.23 -2.63 -14.14
C ARG A 300 3.22 -3.09 -13.11
N LEU A 301 2.67 -2.19 -12.30
CA LEU A 301 1.60 -2.52 -11.33
C LEU A 301 0.31 -2.93 -12.03
N GLU A 302 -0.09 -2.26 -13.10
CA GLU A 302 -1.26 -2.61 -13.89
C GLU A 302 -1.11 -4.00 -14.52
N ASP A 303 0.06 -4.27 -15.12
CA ASP A 303 0.40 -5.60 -15.65
C ASP A 303 0.33 -6.67 -14.56
N LEU A 304 0.94 -6.41 -13.40
CA LEU A 304 0.92 -7.33 -12.27
C LEU A 304 -0.51 -7.59 -11.76
N VAL A 305 -1.34 -6.55 -11.64
CA VAL A 305 -2.75 -6.72 -11.27
C VAL A 305 -3.45 -7.61 -12.27
N SER A 306 -3.27 -7.39 -13.57
CA SER A 306 -3.88 -8.21 -14.62
C SER A 306 -3.46 -9.67 -14.50
N VAL A 307 -2.17 -9.95 -14.33
CA VAL A 307 -1.63 -11.31 -14.27
C VAL A 307 -2.02 -12.03 -12.97
N LEU A 308 -1.92 -11.34 -11.82
CA LEU A 308 -2.21 -11.91 -10.51
C LEU A 308 -3.72 -12.13 -10.27
N SER A 309 -4.58 -11.29 -10.87
CA SER A 309 -6.04 -11.38 -10.71
C SER A 309 -6.70 -12.48 -11.53
N GLN A 310 -5.96 -13.24 -12.35
CA GLN A 310 -6.50 -14.26 -13.23
C GLN A 310 -7.40 -15.28 -12.50
N GLY A 311 -8.71 -15.04 -12.57
CA GLY A 311 -9.74 -15.92 -12.02
C GLY A 311 -9.99 -15.87 -10.52
N ASN A 312 -9.42 -14.90 -9.81
CA ASN A 312 -9.48 -14.77 -8.34
C ASN A 312 -10.01 -13.41 -7.87
N GLU A 313 -11.27 -13.13 -8.07
CA GLU A 313 -11.88 -11.81 -7.92
C GLU A 313 -12.39 -11.45 -6.50
N LEU A 314 -12.14 -12.28 -5.48
CA LEU A 314 -12.60 -11.95 -4.12
C LEU A 314 -11.70 -10.87 -3.51
N GLY A 315 -12.16 -9.67 -3.44
CA GLY A 315 -11.43 -8.48 -2.96
C GLY A 315 -11.28 -7.41 -4.02
N ASP A 316 -11.43 -7.74 -5.29
CA ASP A 316 -11.60 -6.74 -6.33
C ASP A 316 -13.09 -6.41 -6.49
N LEU A 317 -13.41 -5.12 -6.47
CA LEU A 317 -14.73 -4.67 -6.85
C LEU A 317 -14.87 -4.89 -8.36
N LYS A 318 -15.65 -5.89 -8.78
CA LYS A 318 -16.45 -5.64 -9.95
C LYS A 318 -17.38 -4.49 -9.54
N ILE A 319 -17.09 -3.31 -10.04
CA ILE A 319 -18.10 -2.27 -10.17
C ILE A 319 -19.14 -2.95 -11.05
N ASP A 320 -20.36 -3.07 -10.54
CA ASP A 320 -21.48 -3.64 -11.27
C ASP A 320 -21.45 -3.12 -12.71
N GLU A 321 -21.47 -4.06 -13.67
CA GLU A 321 -21.75 -3.79 -15.09
C GLU A 321 -20.78 -2.83 -15.82
N GLU A 322 -19.47 -3.06 -15.78
CA GLU A 322 -18.74 -2.90 -17.03
C GLU A 322 -19.15 -4.07 -17.92
N GLU A 323 -19.99 -3.80 -18.92
CA GLU A 323 -20.31 -4.69 -20.02
C GLU A 323 -19.03 -5.40 -20.45
N GLU A 324 -19.04 -6.74 -20.41
CA GLU A 324 -17.92 -7.55 -20.90
C GLU A 324 -17.60 -7.05 -22.31
N LYS A 325 -16.51 -6.31 -22.43
CA LYS A 325 -16.10 -5.76 -23.72
C LYS A 325 -15.68 -6.96 -24.57
N PRO A 326 -16.34 -7.24 -25.70
CA PRO A 326 -16.11 -8.45 -26.50
C PRO A 326 -14.68 -8.61 -26.99
N TRP A 327 -13.84 -7.58 -26.88
CA TRP A 327 -12.43 -7.55 -27.26
C TRP A 327 -11.44 -7.74 -26.11
N GLU A 328 -11.90 -7.84 -24.88
CA GLU A 328 -11.02 -8.22 -23.76
C GLU A 328 -10.81 -9.73 -23.82
N THR A 329 -9.56 -10.12 -24.03
CA THR A 329 -9.16 -11.54 -24.01
C THR A 329 -9.51 -12.10 -22.64
N GLN A 330 -10.51 -12.98 -22.58
CA GLN A 330 -10.81 -13.72 -21.36
C GLN A 330 -9.60 -14.60 -21.05
N HIS A 331 -8.82 -14.20 -20.05
CA HIS A 331 -7.76 -15.07 -19.54
C HIS A 331 -8.41 -16.34 -18.97
N PRO A 332 -7.86 -17.51 -19.27
CA PRO A 332 -8.44 -18.77 -18.80
C PRO A 332 -8.48 -18.76 -17.27
N LYS A 333 -9.67 -18.89 -16.70
CA LYS A 333 -9.85 -19.06 -15.26
C LYS A 333 -9.00 -20.26 -14.85
N LYS A 334 -8.10 -20.10 -13.87
CA LYS A 334 -7.38 -21.24 -13.27
C LYS A 334 -8.40 -22.23 -12.73
N ILE A 335 -8.71 -23.26 -13.50
CA ILE A 335 -9.67 -24.30 -13.16
C ILE A 335 -8.99 -25.24 -12.17
N LEU A 336 -9.72 -25.72 -11.16
CA LEU A 336 -9.26 -26.80 -10.30
C LEU A 336 -9.11 -28.05 -11.13
N GLU A 337 -8.03 -28.79 -10.93
CA GLU A 337 -7.71 -30.03 -11.62
C GLU A 337 -8.04 -31.23 -10.74
N LYS A 338 -8.10 -32.41 -11.33
CA LYS A 338 -8.39 -33.64 -10.58
C LYS A 338 -7.35 -33.87 -9.48
N ASP A 339 -6.10 -33.55 -9.75
CA ASP A 339 -4.97 -33.73 -8.84
C ASP A 339 -5.01 -32.76 -7.63
N ASP A 340 -5.90 -31.75 -7.64
CA ASP A 340 -6.14 -30.90 -6.50
C ASP A 340 -6.92 -31.60 -5.37
N PHE A 341 -7.49 -32.77 -5.63
CA PHE A 341 -8.31 -33.50 -4.69
C PHE A 341 -7.86 -34.99 -4.63
N PRO A 342 -8.06 -35.65 -3.46
CA PRO A 342 -7.84 -37.09 -3.37
C PRO A 342 -8.90 -37.84 -4.21
N ASP A 343 -8.59 -39.06 -4.62
CA ASP A 343 -9.54 -39.92 -5.42
C ASP A 343 -10.88 -40.12 -4.72
N ARG A 344 -10.89 -40.12 -3.38
CA ARG A 344 -12.10 -40.21 -2.57
C ARG A 344 -12.07 -39.13 -1.49
N LEU A 345 -13.15 -38.34 -1.43
CA LEU A 345 -13.34 -37.30 -0.44
C LEU A 345 -14.62 -37.59 0.37
N GLU A 346 -14.49 -37.80 1.66
CA GLU A 346 -15.61 -38.03 2.57
C GLU A 346 -16.00 -36.74 3.29
N ILE A 347 -17.10 -36.13 2.86
CA ILE A 347 -17.63 -34.89 3.43
C ILE A 347 -18.70 -35.24 4.46
N VAL A 348 -18.56 -34.75 5.68
CA VAL A 348 -19.56 -34.90 6.74
C VAL A 348 -20.51 -33.72 6.71
N LYS A 349 -21.81 -33.99 6.55
CA LYS A 349 -22.87 -32.98 6.60
C LYS A 349 -23.53 -32.99 8.00
N ALA A 350 -23.35 -31.92 8.75
CA ALA A 350 -24.01 -31.72 10.03
C ALA A 350 -24.61 -30.30 10.09
N ASN A 351 -24.32 -29.50 11.11
CA ASN A 351 -24.62 -28.07 11.15
C ASN A 351 -23.85 -27.29 10.08
N MET A 352 -22.69 -27.78 9.66
CA MET A 352 -21.88 -27.31 8.55
C MET A 352 -21.48 -28.49 7.65
N LEU A 353 -20.85 -28.21 6.53
CA LEU A 353 -20.17 -29.20 5.69
C LEU A 353 -18.71 -29.28 6.14
N PHE A 354 -18.31 -30.41 6.72
CA PHE A 354 -16.95 -30.66 7.17
C PHE A 354 -16.18 -31.35 6.05
N VAL A 355 -15.26 -30.63 5.45
CA VAL A 355 -14.40 -31.08 4.35
C VAL A 355 -13.03 -31.39 4.93
N PRO A 356 -12.54 -32.65 4.92
CA PRO A 356 -11.20 -32.97 5.42
C PRO A 356 -10.14 -32.29 4.53
N LYS A 357 -9.14 -31.69 5.17
CA LYS A 357 -8.08 -30.97 4.43
C LYS A 357 -7.01 -31.91 3.84
N ALA A 358 -6.90 -33.10 4.38
CA ALA A 358 -5.92 -34.09 3.95
C ALA A 358 -6.10 -34.45 2.46
N GLY A 359 -5.03 -34.37 1.69
CA GLY A 359 -5.03 -34.69 0.26
C GLY A 359 -5.64 -33.64 -0.65
N ILE A 360 -6.14 -32.52 -0.12
CA ILE A 360 -6.61 -31.38 -0.90
C ILE A 360 -5.48 -30.37 -1.04
N SER A 361 -5.25 -29.85 -2.26
CA SER A 361 -4.22 -28.84 -2.50
C SER A 361 -4.53 -27.52 -1.81
N GLN A 362 -3.47 -26.72 -1.51
CA GLN A 362 -3.61 -25.40 -0.92
C GLN A 362 -4.52 -24.50 -1.77
N ARG A 363 -4.36 -24.57 -3.09
CA ARG A 363 -5.15 -23.83 -4.08
C ARG A 363 -6.63 -24.20 -3.98
N ALA A 364 -6.94 -25.50 -3.90
CA ALA A 364 -8.32 -25.95 -3.78
C ALA A 364 -8.95 -25.55 -2.44
N LEU A 365 -8.22 -25.67 -1.34
CA LEU A 365 -8.69 -25.22 -0.02
C LEU A 365 -8.98 -23.71 0.00
N ASN A 366 -8.10 -22.90 -0.60
CA ASN A 366 -8.33 -21.45 -0.73
C ASN A 366 -9.61 -21.19 -1.55
N ARG A 367 -9.80 -21.88 -2.67
CA ARG A 367 -11.01 -21.73 -3.48
C ARG A 367 -12.28 -22.12 -2.73
N LEU A 368 -12.27 -23.21 -2.00
CA LEU A 368 -13.40 -23.63 -1.17
C LEU A 368 -13.74 -22.57 -0.10
N LYS A 369 -12.74 -22.00 0.56
CA LYS A 369 -12.93 -20.87 1.50
C LYS A 369 -13.58 -19.66 0.82
N ARG A 370 -13.15 -19.35 -0.40
CA ARG A 370 -13.66 -18.21 -1.17
C ARG A 370 -15.12 -18.38 -1.60
N LEU A 371 -15.57 -19.60 -1.88
CA LEU A 371 -16.99 -19.88 -2.15
C LEU A 371 -17.89 -19.52 -0.97
N ALA A 372 -17.38 -19.64 0.26
CA ALA A 372 -18.09 -19.28 1.48
C ALA A 372 -17.76 -17.86 1.98
N SER A 373 -17.29 -16.98 1.11
CA SER A 373 -16.85 -15.62 1.46
C SER A 373 -17.42 -14.60 0.48
N PHE A 374 -17.72 -13.40 0.98
CA PHE A 374 -18.29 -12.35 0.16
C PHE A 374 -17.82 -10.96 0.62
N LYS A 375 -17.95 -9.98 -0.26
CA LYS A 375 -17.63 -8.57 0.04
C LYS A 375 -18.59 -8.04 1.11
N ASN A 376 -18.05 -7.37 2.13
CA ASN A 376 -18.85 -6.79 3.20
C ASN A 376 -19.57 -5.53 2.70
N PRO A 377 -20.91 -5.53 2.53
CA PRO A 377 -21.63 -4.37 2.02
C PRO A 377 -21.49 -3.13 2.90
N MET A 378 -21.34 -3.33 4.22
CA MET A 378 -21.17 -2.21 5.16
C MET A 378 -19.84 -1.50 4.96
N PHE A 379 -18.75 -2.26 4.75
CA PHE A 379 -17.44 -1.69 4.46
C PHE A 379 -17.51 -0.79 3.22
N TYR A 380 -18.02 -1.32 2.11
CA TYR A 380 -18.07 -0.60 0.83
C TYR A 380 -19.05 0.58 0.86
N ARG A 381 -20.18 0.45 1.56
CA ARG A 381 -21.09 1.57 1.79
C ARG A 381 -20.43 2.70 2.57
N GLN A 382 -19.72 2.39 3.66
CA GLN A 382 -18.98 3.37 4.44
C GLN A 382 -17.91 4.06 3.57
N GLN A 383 -17.16 3.29 2.80
CA GLN A 383 -16.13 3.82 1.91
C GLN A 383 -16.73 4.75 0.84
N ALA A 384 -17.82 4.35 0.18
CA ALA A 384 -18.51 5.17 -0.83
C ALA A 384 -19.04 6.51 -0.25
N MET A 385 -19.51 6.48 1.00
CA MET A 385 -19.95 7.69 1.71
C MET A 385 -18.80 8.50 2.31
N ARG A 386 -17.52 8.08 2.11
CA ARG A 386 -16.34 8.68 2.72
C ARG A 386 -16.39 8.74 4.25
N LEU A 387 -16.98 7.70 4.85
CA LEU A 387 -17.02 7.50 6.30
C LEU A 387 -15.87 6.55 6.71
N SER A 388 -15.58 6.51 8.03
CA SER A 388 -14.58 5.57 8.54
C SER A 388 -15.04 4.13 8.38
N THR A 389 -14.19 3.28 7.82
CA THR A 389 -14.41 1.83 7.72
C THR A 389 -13.86 1.05 8.93
N TYR A 390 -13.41 1.78 9.96
CA TYR A 390 -12.86 1.16 11.17
C TYR A 390 -13.90 0.23 11.83
N GLY A 391 -13.48 -0.98 12.17
CA GLY A 391 -14.35 -2.00 12.74
C GLY A 391 -15.15 -2.83 11.73
N HIS A 392 -15.08 -2.52 10.44
CA HIS A 392 -15.69 -3.30 9.37
C HIS A 392 -14.61 -3.99 8.55
N SER A 393 -14.62 -5.33 8.54
CA SER A 393 -13.75 -6.10 7.64
C SER A 393 -14.24 -5.96 6.20
N ARG A 394 -13.29 -5.97 5.25
CA ARG A 394 -13.57 -5.88 3.82
C ARG A 394 -14.31 -7.10 3.27
N VAL A 395 -13.94 -8.28 3.76
CA VAL A 395 -14.50 -9.57 3.38
C VAL A 395 -15.13 -10.22 4.60
N ILE A 396 -16.32 -10.78 4.43
CA ILE A 396 -16.97 -11.65 5.40
C ILE A 396 -16.75 -13.08 4.94
N SER A 397 -16.14 -13.90 5.80
CA SER A 397 -16.01 -15.34 5.58
C SER A 397 -17.01 -16.07 6.46
N CYS A 398 -17.80 -16.94 5.84
CA CYS A 398 -18.69 -17.88 6.52
C CYS A 398 -18.05 -19.26 6.68
N ALA A 399 -16.83 -19.44 6.17
CA ALA A 399 -16.05 -20.64 6.40
C ALA A 399 -15.35 -20.56 7.75
N ASP A 400 -15.39 -21.67 8.48
CA ASP A 400 -14.58 -21.92 9.67
C ASP A 400 -13.51 -22.95 9.38
N GLU A 401 -12.45 -22.99 10.17
CA GLU A 401 -11.33 -23.87 9.94
C GLU A 401 -10.80 -24.46 11.23
N THR A 402 -10.71 -25.79 11.26
CA THR A 402 -10.03 -26.54 12.30
C THR A 402 -8.68 -27.05 11.79
N LYS A 403 -7.95 -27.76 12.63
CA LYS A 403 -6.68 -28.38 12.27
C LYS A 403 -6.85 -29.37 11.10
N GLU A 404 -7.95 -30.10 11.06
CA GLU A 404 -8.21 -31.23 10.16
C GLU A 404 -9.27 -30.93 9.09
N TYR A 405 -10.21 -30.03 9.37
CA TYR A 405 -11.36 -29.76 8.53
C TYR A 405 -11.48 -28.30 8.12
N LEU A 406 -11.91 -28.10 6.90
CA LEU A 406 -12.52 -26.86 6.45
C LEU A 406 -14.05 -27.00 6.62
N CYS A 407 -14.65 -26.06 7.37
CA CYS A 407 -16.08 -26.07 7.68
C CYS A 407 -16.78 -25.01 6.83
N LEU A 408 -17.64 -25.45 5.92
CA LEU A 408 -18.37 -24.57 5.01
C LEU A 408 -19.83 -24.46 5.43
N PRO A 409 -20.50 -23.33 5.17
CA PRO A 409 -21.94 -23.21 5.41
C PRO A 409 -22.72 -24.24 4.61
N ARG A 410 -23.86 -24.64 5.16
CA ARG A 410 -24.75 -25.63 4.56
C ARG A 410 -25.69 -25.02 3.54
#